data_655160573768a5742cd89ee74df0b5f9
#
_entry.id   655160573768a5742cd89ee74df0b5f9
#
_cell.length_a   1.000
_cell.length_b   1.000
_cell.length_c   1.000
_cell.angle_alpha   90.00
_cell.angle_beta   90.00
_cell.angle_gamma   90.00
#
_symmetry.space_group_name_H-M   'P 1'
#
loop_
_entity.id
_entity.type
_entity.pdbx_description
1 polymer ?
#
loop_
_entity_poly.entity_id
_entity_poly.type
_entity_poly.pdbx_seq_one_letter_code
_entity_poly.pdbx_strand_id
1 'polypeptide(L)'
;MKRREFLKTAGIMGGMGLTAPSLLSSCGYDNTLKESDIKDAYQTQLLVVGGGPSGVCAAIAAARMGIKTLLVDSGNCLGGTGTKGLVGPFMTCYDAAGEKMIIKGLFEEVVNQLVERGGALHPKDIRQGTEFTAWISSGHDHCTPFDPEILKIVYEHMCLEAGVKILYNASFVKAVMSGRMIKGAILLTPSGLEKVQADWVIDATGNGCVAADAGAPYVFGDPESKRVQPASLFFRINNVDTDRLVADVVPHLPEFRRVNGVSYRCLHWRVAEAEAAGEWDLARKSVNMFRSVEKDQWVINCSRIHNVDPTNAENLTAAETEGRRQVQELMNFFHKYVPGGENATLMGTGSIMGIRESRHILGDYIMPVQSLIDGIIPDDVVLLAANSIDVHGAQGGPAGGLYMPIKKNMYGLPYRCLVPKDIEGLHITGRCISADSAAAGAVRVMPPAMGLGQASGIAAALCIKNKTTASKVDYTDIRKELTKQNVYLI
;
A
#
# COMPACT_ATOMS: atom_id res chain seq x y z
N MET A 1 15.40 -44.52 -4.37
CA MET A 1 16.15 -44.47 -5.65
C MET A 1 16.96 -43.19 -5.65
N LYS A 2 18.29 -43.31 -5.68
CA LYS A 2 19.20 -42.16 -5.53
C LYS A 2 19.35 -41.44 -6.90
N ARG A 3 19.34 -40.13 -6.86
CA ARG A 3 19.40 -39.18 -7.98
C ARG A 3 20.52 -39.44 -9.04
N ARG A 4 21.42 -40.37 -8.78
CA ARG A 4 22.54 -40.75 -9.66
C ARG A 4 22.23 -41.84 -10.71
N GLU A 5 21.13 -42.55 -10.59
CA GLU A 5 20.78 -43.62 -11.55
C GLU A 5 19.91 -43.11 -12.72
N PHE A 6 19.20 -41.99 -12.54
CA PHE A 6 18.38 -41.38 -13.60
C PHE A 6 19.23 -40.76 -14.74
N LEU A 7 20.48 -40.35 -14.43
CA LEU A 7 21.36 -39.72 -15.46
C LEU A 7 22.21 -40.71 -16.26
N LYS A 8 22.17 -42.01 -15.92
CA LYS A 8 22.90 -43.03 -16.68
C LYS A 8 22.09 -43.69 -17.79
N THR A 9 20.75 -43.54 -17.78
CA THR A 9 19.88 -44.15 -18.80
C THR A 9 19.62 -43.22 -19.99
N ALA A 10 20.01 -41.95 -19.93
CA ALA A 10 19.89 -40.99 -21.02
C ALA A 10 21.11 -40.88 -21.94
N GLY A 11 22.14 -41.71 -21.70
CA GLY A 11 23.45 -41.59 -22.36
C GLY A 11 23.83 -42.69 -23.39
N ILE A 12 22.91 -43.59 -23.73
CA ILE A 12 23.24 -44.66 -24.73
C ILE A 12 22.08 -44.73 -25.77
N MET A 13 22.11 -43.84 -26.70
CA MET A 13 21.58 -44.01 -28.07
C MET A 13 22.18 -42.89 -28.95
N GLY A 14 23.42 -43.01 -29.23
CA GLY A 14 24.11 -42.25 -30.26
C GLY A 14 24.86 -43.20 -31.18
N GLY A 15 24.37 -43.43 -32.37
CA GLY A 15 25.11 -44.08 -33.42
C GLY A 15 24.36 -45.12 -34.20
N MET A 16 23.50 -44.73 -35.13
CA MET A 16 23.27 -45.41 -36.41
C MET A 16 22.63 -44.41 -37.37
N GLY A 17 23.42 -43.99 -38.38
CA GLY A 17 22.91 -43.15 -39.45
C GLY A 17 21.90 -43.86 -40.28
N LEU A 18 20.74 -43.30 -40.41
CA LEU A 18 19.78 -43.56 -41.45
C LEU A 18 19.29 -42.23 -41.98
N THR A 19 19.64 -41.93 -43.22
CA THR A 19 19.13 -40.81 -43.99
C THR A 19 17.62 -41.02 -44.19
N ALA A 20 16.80 -40.32 -43.42
CA ALA A 20 15.40 -40.14 -43.70
C ALA A 20 15.17 -38.73 -44.25
N PRO A 21 14.39 -38.55 -45.30
CA PRO A 21 14.18 -37.23 -45.87
C PRO A 21 13.45 -36.34 -44.87
N SER A 22 13.99 -35.15 -44.69
CA SER A 22 13.45 -34.08 -43.89
C SER A 22 12.06 -33.62 -44.38
N LEU A 23 11.03 -34.22 -43.81
CA LEU A 23 9.68 -33.67 -43.78
C LEU A 23 9.42 -33.09 -42.40
N LEU A 24 10.32 -32.21 -41.91
CA LEU A 24 9.99 -31.22 -40.93
C LEU A 24 9.43 -30.01 -41.70
N SER A 25 8.19 -30.14 -42.17
CA SER A 25 7.32 -29.00 -42.38
C SER A 25 7.31 -28.27 -41.01
N SER A 26 8.14 -27.24 -40.85
CA SER A 26 8.01 -26.27 -39.80
C SER A 26 6.64 -25.64 -39.97
N CYS A 27 5.64 -26.14 -39.27
CA CYS A 27 4.53 -25.29 -38.87
C CYS A 27 5.20 -24.20 -38.08
N GLY A 28 5.61 -23.13 -38.71
CA GLY A 28 5.99 -21.88 -38.09
C GLY A 28 4.75 -21.40 -37.37
N TYR A 29 4.58 -21.83 -36.11
CA TYR A 29 3.71 -21.13 -35.19
C TYR A 29 4.35 -19.74 -35.03
N ASP A 30 3.74 -18.75 -35.69
CA ASP A 30 4.01 -17.37 -35.45
C ASP A 30 3.52 -17.09 -34.01
N ASN A 31 4.41 -17.28 -33.05
CA ASN A 31 4.16 -17.08 -31.60
C ASN A 31 4.14 -15.60 -31.22
N THR A 32 4.02 -14.68 -32.20
CA THR A 32 3.83 -13.26 -31.89
C THR A 32 2.40 -13.05 -31.38
N LEU A 33 2.31 -12.36 -30.24
CA LEU A 33 1.03 -11.96 -29.64
C LEU A 33 0.32 -11.03 -30.62
N LYS A 34 -0.87 -11.43 -31.10
CA LYS A 34 -1.69 -10.67 -32.05
C LYS A 34 -2.80 -9.94 -31.32
N GLU A 35 -3.27 -8.85 -31.89
CA GLU A 35 -4.43 -8.12 -31.37
C GLU A 35 -5.69 -9.03 -31.27
N SER A 36 -5.79 -10.02 -32.15
CA SER A 36 -6.85 -11.07 -32.10
C SER A 36 -6.80 -11.95 -30.84
N ASP A 37 -5.69 -11.99 -30.13
CA ASP A 37 -5.53 -12.80 -28.91
C ASP A 37 -6.09 -12.07 -27.68
N ILE A 38 -6.45 -10.80 -27.84
CA ILE A 38 -7.02 -9.95 -26.78
C ILE A 38 -8.54 -9.94 -26.93
N LYS A 39 -9.24 -10.47 -25.93
CA LYS A 39 -10.71 -10.52 -25.93
C LYS A 39 -11.30 -9.19 -25.40
N ASP A 40 -12.25 -8.60 -26.12
CA ASP A 40 -13.11 -7.54 -25.60
C ASP A 40 -14.06 -8.16 -24.56
N ALA A 41 -13.71 -8.06 -23.28
CA ALA A 41 -14.37 -8.81 -22.21
C ALA A 41 -15.33 -7.95 -21.37
N TYR A 42 -14.98 -6.69 -21.14
CA TYR A 42 -15.73 -5.83 -20.24
C TYR A 42 -15.92 -4.43 -20.83
N GLN A 43 -17.10 -3.86 -20.53
CA GLN A 43 -17.41 -2.46 -20.77
C GLN A 43 -17.99 -1.84 -19.50
N THR A 44 -17.42 -0.72 -19.06
CA THR A 44 -17.82 0.00 -17.86
C THR A 44 -17.71 1.50 -18.06
N GLN A 45 -18.29 2.31 -17.18
CA GLN A 45 -18.08 3.76 -17.18
C GLN A 45 -16.80 4.12 -16.46
N LEU A 46 -16.52 3.46 -15.33
CA LEU A 46 -15.30 3.66 -14.55
C LEU A 46 -14.58 2.34 -14.35
N LEU A 47 -13.30 2.31 -14.69
CA LEU A 47 -12.37 1.24 -14.34
C LEU A 47 -11.43 1.73 -13.24
N VAL A 48 -11.42 1.05 -12.09
CA VAL A 48 -10.44 1.28 -11.02
C VAL A 48 -9.44 0.14 -11.03
N VAL A 49 -8.17 0.44 -11.26
CA VAL A 49 -7.08 -0.54 -11.32
C VAL A 49 -6.30 -0.52 -10.01
N GLY A 50 -6.43 -1.61 -9.24
CA GLY A 50 -5.84 -1.80 -7.91
C GLY A 50 -6.86 -1.71 -6.79
N GLY A 51 -7.11 -2.84 -6.13
CA GLY A 51 -8.05 -2.99 -5.01
C GLY A 51 -7.41 -2.69 -3.64
N GLY A 52 -6.40 -1.81 -3.56
CA GLY A 52 -5.85 -1.31 -2.30
C GLY A 52 -6.82 -0.37 -1.58
N PRO A 53 -6.45 0.15 -0.38
CA PRO A 53 -7.34 1.00 0.42
C PRO A 53 -7.93 2.19 -0.36
N SER A 54 -7.11 2.84 -1.19
CA SER A 54 -7.56 3.98 -2.01
C SER A 54 -8.47 3.55 -3.16
N GLY A 55 -8.17 2.44 -3.84
CA GLY A 55 -8.98 1.95 -4.96
C GLY A 55 -10.36 1.47 -4.52
N VAL A 56 -10.44 0.81 -3.37
CA VAL A 56 -11.72 0.41 -2.75
C VAL A 56 -12.60 1.65 -2.51
N CYS A 57 -12.04 2.67 -1.84
CA CYS A 57 -12.80 3.90 -1.56
C CYS A 57 -13.17 4.66 -2.84
N ALA A 58 -12.31 4.66 -3.85
CA ALA A 58 -12.61 5.28 -5.15
C ALA A 58 -13.78 4.57 -5.86
N ALA A 59 -13.76 3.24 -5.88
CA ALA A 59 -14.81 2.45 -6.51
C ALA A 59 -16.16 2.63 -5.81
N ILE A 60 -16.19 2.54 -4.48
CA ILE A 60 -17.41 2.74 -3.67
C ILE A 60 -18.00 4.15 -3.87
N ALA A 61 -17.14 5.18 -3.79
CA ALA A 61 -17.58 6.56 -3.92
C ALA A 61 -18.23 6.85 -5.28
N ALA A 62 -17.63 6.37 -6.36
CA ALA A 62 -18.16 6.53 -7.71
C ALA A 62 -19.46 5.72 -7.93
N ALA A 63 -19.50 4.47 -7.46
CA ALA A 63 -20.67 3.61 -7.58
C ALA A 63 -21.88 4.18 -6.83
N ARG A 64 -21.69 4.73 -5.63
CA ARG A 64 -22.74 5.46 -4.86
C ARG A 64 -23.28 6.68 -5.59
N MET A 65 -22.52 7.25 -6.51
CA MET A 65 -22.99 8.31 -7.42
C MET A 65 -23.68 7.74 -8.68
N GLY A 66 -23.93 6.44 -8.77
CA GLY A 66 -24.63 5.79 -9.88
C GLY A 66 -23.73 5.50 -11.10
N ILE A 67 -22.42 5.52 -10.96
CA ILE A 67 -21.49 5.16 -12.03
C ILE A 67 -21.25 3.65 -12.06
N LYS A 68 -21.46 3.04 -13.22
CA LYS A 68 -21.12 1.62 -13.43
C LYS A 68 -19.62 1.44 -13.28
N THR A 69 -19.22 0.83 -12.18
CA THR A 69 -17.82 0.74 -11.74
C THR A 69 -17.31 -0.70 -11.74
N LEU A 70 -16.16 -0.92 -12.37
CA LEU A 70 -15.40 -2.17 -12.30
C LEU A 70 -14.10 -1.90 -11.51
N LEU A 71 -13.93 -2.63 -10.40
CA LEU A 71 -12.70 -2.64 -9.61
C LEU A 71 -11.93 -3.92 -9.89
N VAL A 72 -10.66 -3.80 -10.30
CA VAL A 72 -9.80 -4.95 -10.60
C VAL A 72 -8.61 -5.01 -9.65
N ASP A 73 -8.24 -6.22 -9.23
CA ASP A 73 -7.03 -6.45 -8.41
C ASP A 73 -6.28 -7.70 -8.91
N SER A 74 -4.95 -7.62 -8.91
CA SER A 74 -4.07 -8.73 -9.29
C SER A 74 -4.07 -9.90 -8.32
N GLY A 75 -4.52 -9.69 -7.08
CA GLY A 75 -4.67 -10.72 -6.06
C GLY A 75 -6.09 -11.26 -5.95
N ASN A 76 -6.32 -12.00 -4.88
CA ASN A 76 -7.56 -12.70 -4.57
C ASN A 76 -8.40 -12.03 -3.48
N CYS A 77 -8.02 -10.83 -3.02
CA CYS A 77 -8.76 -10.06 -2.03
C CYS A 77 -8.47 -8.57 -2.15
N LEU A 78 -9.37 -7.74 -1.63
CA LEU A 78 -9.20 -6.29 -1.52
C LEU A 78 -8.34 -5.91 -0.30
N GLY A 79 -7.91 -4.65 -0.25
CA GLY A 79 -7.22 -4.03 0.89
C GLY A 79 -5.71 -3.86 0.72
N GLY A 80 -5.10 -4.46 -0.30
CA GLY A 80 -3.69 -4.24 -0.65
C GLY A 80 -2.74 -4.36 0.54
N THR A 81 -2.10 -3.26 0.93
CA THR A 81 -1.13 -3.24 2.04
C THR A 81 -1.76 -3.59 3.39
N GLY A 82 -3.02 -3.24 3.64
CA GLY A 82 -3.72 -3.56 4.89
C GLY A 82 -4.07 -5.03 5.05
N THR A 83 -4.26 -5.75 3.95
CA THR A 83 -4.65 -7.17 3.94
C THR A 83 -3.51 -8.06 3.45
N LYS A 84 -3.17 -8.01 2.16
CA LYS A 84 -2.06 -8.80 1.57
C LYS A 84 -0.70 -8.44 2.16
N GLY A 85 -0.47 -7.16 2.50
CA GLY A 85 0.78 -6.68 3.08
C GLY A 85 0.87 -6.77 4.60
N LEU A 86 -0.22 -7.11 5.29
CA LEU A 86 -0.34 -7.15 6.76
C LEU A 86 0.12 -5.85 7.47
N VAL A 87 0.09 -4.71 6.76
CA VAL A 87 0.46 -3.41 7.34
C VAL A 87 -0.67 -2.96 8.26
N GLY A 88 -0.35 -2.76 9.52
CA GLY A 88 -1.27 -2.27 10.55
C GLY A 88 -0.48 -1.63 11.69
N PRO A 89 -1.17 -0.84 12.53
CA PRO A 89 -2.57 -0.39 12.48
C PRO A 89 -2.82 0.64 11.37
N PHE A 90 -4.08 1.05 11.15
CA PHE A 90 -4.32 2.34 10.48
C PHE A 90 -3.75 3.44 11.35
N MET A 91 -2.99 4.33 10.73
CA MET A 91 -2.38 5.46 11.43
C MET A 91 -3.45 6.49 11.83
N THR A 92 -3.03 7.56 12.52
CA THR A 92 -3.97 8.56 13.03
C THR A 92 -4.89 9.12 11.93
N CYS A 93 -6.15 9.25 12.29
CA CYS A 93 -7.20 9.92 11.51
C CYS A 93 -7.71 11.20 12.18
N TYR A 94 -7.06 11.60 13.29
CA TYR A 94 -7.37 12.80 14.05
C TYR A 94 -6.44 13.95 13.67
N ASP A 95 -6.80 15.15 14.11
CA ASP A 95 -5.93 16.32 14.06
C ASP A 95 -4.69 16.12 14.95
N ALA A 96 -3.70 16.99 14.82
CA ALA A 96 -2.44 16.83 15.55
C ALA A 96 -2.60 17.00 17.09
N ALA A 97 -3.65 17.68 17.55
CA ALA A 97 -3.99 17.79 18.95
C ALA A 97 -4.66 16.52 19.50
N GLY A 98 -5.13 15.62 18.63
CA GLY A 98 -5.88 14.42 19.01
C GLY A 98 -7.29 14.72 19.53
N GLU A 99 -7.84 15.87 19.16
CA GLU A 99 -9.16 16.31 19.65
C GLU A 99 -10.30 15.98 18.69
N LYS A 100 -10.02 16.01 17.39
CA LYS A 100 -11.05 15.87 16.36
C LYS A 100 -10.65 14.87 15.29
N MET A 101 -11.54 13.93 14.99
CA MET A 101 -11.40 13.07 13.82
C MET A 101 -11.62 13.90 12.55
N ILE A 102 -10.59 14.02 11.72
CA ILE A 102 -10.57 14.83 10.50
C ILE A 102 -10.58 13.98 9.23
N ILE A 103 -10.14 12.73 9.28
CA ILE A 103 -10.29 11.79 8.17
C ILE A 103 -11.57 10.98 8.42
N LYS A 104 -12.64 11.38 7.75
CA LYS A 104 -13.99 10.80 7.86
C LYS A 104 -14.43 10.15 6.54
N GLY A 105 -15.74 10.15 6.27
CA GLY A 105 -16.32 9.57 5.07
C GLY A 105 -16.13 8.05 5.03
N LEU A 106 -15.68 7.51 3.91
CA LEU A 106 -15.52 6.06 3.74
C LEU A 106 -14.51 5.44 4.71
N PHE A 107 -13.48 6.18 5.16
CA PHE A 107 -12.57 5.68 6.18
C PHE A 107 -13.32 5.40 7.50
N GLU A 108 -14.11 6.36 7.97
CA GLU A 108 -14.92 6.22 9.21
C GLU A 108 -15.93 5.07 9.07
N GLU A 109 -16.58 4.92 7.91
CA GLU A 109 -17.50 3.80 7.66
C GLU A 109 -16.79 2.43 7.73
N VAL A 110 -15.59 2.30 7.12
CA VAL A 110 -14.79 1.07 7.19
C VAL A 110 -14.42 0.75 8.64
N VAL A 111 -13.97 1.75 9.41
CA VAL A 111 -13.65 1.56 10.84
C VAL A 111 -14.87 1.10 11.62
N ASN A 112 -16.01 1.75 11.43
CA ASN A 112 -17.26 1.38 12.12
C ASN A 112 -17.70 -0.04 11.77
N GLN A 113 -17.64 -0.43 10.49
CA GLN A 113 -17.94 -1.79 10.03
C GLN A 113 -16.98 -2.85 10.62
N LEU A 114 -15.69 -2.51 10.78
CA LEU A 114 -14.72 -3.38 11.44
C LEU A 114 -15.02 -3.54 12.92
N VAL A 115 -15.30 -2.44 13.63
CA VAL A 115 -15.63 -2.45 15.07
C VAL A 115 -16.89 -3.25 15.33
N GLU A 116 -17.93 -3.05 14.53
CA GLU A 116 -19.20 -3.78 14.63
C GLU A 116 -19.01 -5.30 14.50
N ARG A 117 -18.04 -5.74 13.69
CA ARG A 117 -17.69 -7.16 13.49
C ARG A 117 -16.63 -7.69 14.46
N GLY A 118 -16.22 -6.89 15.46
CA GLY A 118 -15.12 -7.25 16.37
C GLY A 118 -13.74 -7.30 15.71
N GLY A 119 -13.60 -6.75 14.50
CA GLY A 119 -12.37 -6.77 13.72
C GLY A 119 -11.49 -5.52 13.89
N ALA A 120 -11.85 -4.57 14.74
CA ALA A 120 -11.01 -3.42 15.07
C ALA A 120 -11.33 -2.84 16.46
N LEU A 121 -10.37 -2.09 17.00
CA LEU A 121 -10.60 -1.20 18.14
C LEU A 121 -10.83 0.22 17.61
N HIS A 122 -11.85 0.91 18.14
CA HIS A 122 -12.20 2.25 17.66
C HIS A 122 -11.09 3.26 18.00
N PRO A 123 -10.64 4.12 17.05
CA PRO A 123 -9.52 5.04 17.27
C PRO A 123 -9.73 6.02 18.42
N LYS A 124 -10.99 6.37 18.77
CA LYS A 124 -11.29 7.22 19.94
C LYS A 124 -10.76 6.65 21.27
N ASP A 125 -10.61 5.33 21.34
CA ASP A 125 -10.22 4.59 22.56
C ASP A 125 -8.71 4.30 22.59
N ILE A 126 -7.97 4.57 21.51
CA ILE A 126 -6.54 4.30 21.38
C ILE A 126 -5.73 5.56 21.61
N ARG A 127 -4.83 5.50 22.59
CA ARG A 127 -3.92 6.60 22.92
C ARG A 127 -2.49 6.25 22.54
N GLN A 128 -1.71 7.25 22.15
CA GLN A 128 -0.28 7.11 21.94
C GLN A 128 0.45 6.72 23.23
N GLY A 129 1.64 6.15 23.09
CA GLY A 129 2.42 5.69 24.25
C GLY A 129 1.95 4.35 24.84
N THR A 130 1.11 3.61 24.12
CA THR A 130 0.60 2.29 24.52
C THR A 130 1.13 1.18 23.61
N GLU A 131 0.86 -0.06 23.95
CA GLU A 131 1.20 -1.24 23.15
C GLU A 131 0.56 -1.21 21.75
N PHE A 132 -0.57 -0.52 21.59
CA PHE A 132 -1.23 -0.36 20.29
C PHE A 132 -0.49 0.58 19.34
N THR A 133 0.41 1.39 19.87
CA THR A 133 1.15 2.42 19.14
C THR A 133 2.66 2.20 19.19
N ALA A 134 3.10 0.96 19.50
CA ALA A 134 4.50 0.61 19.75
C ALA A 134 5.15 1.53 20.82
N TRP A 135 4.37 1.99 21.79
CA TRP A 135 4.74 2.96 22.84
C TRP A 135 5.34 4.27 22.29
N ILE A 136 5.05 4.60 21.04
CA ILE A 136 5.47 5.88 20.46
C ILE A 136 4.59 6.99 21.04
N SER A 137 5.23 8.03 21.59
CA SER A 137 4.58 9.11 22.35
C SER A 137 4.23 10.34 21.51
N SER A 138 4.39 10.28 20.18
CA SER A 138 4.08 11.39 19.27
C SER A 138 3.66 10.91 17.88
N GLY A 139 2.64 11.52 17.31
CA GLY A 139 2.18 11.26 15.96
C GLY A 139 1.52 9.88 15.74
N HIS A 140 1.23 9.14 16.82
CA HIS A 140 0.59 7.82 16.77
C HIS A 140 -0.71 7.78 17.60
N ASP A 141 -1.24 8.92 18.00
CA ASP A 141 -2.50 8.99 18.72
C ASP A 141 -3.65 8.57 17.80
N HIS A 142 -4.67 7.94 18.36
CA HIS A 142 -5.86 7.53 17.62
C HIS A 142 -5.56 6.62 16.39
N CYS A 143 -4.58 5.72 16.51
CA CYS A 143 -4.43 4.62 15.55
C CYS A 143 -5.60 3.64 15.65
N THR A 144 -5.86 2.89 14.59
CA THR A 144 -6.91 1.86 14.58
C THR A 144 -6.26 0.48 14.43
N PRO A 145 -6.06 -0.28 15.51
CA PRO A 145 -5.72 -1.70 15.40
C PRO A 145 -6.86 -2.45 14.71
N PHE A 146 -6.53 -3.32 13.75
CA PHE A 146 -7.54 -4.09 13.01
C PHE A 146 -7.06 -5.49 12.65
N ASP A 147 -8.02 -6.38 12.42
CA ASP A 147 -7.78 -7.71 11.87
C ASP A 147 -7.85 -7.66 10.33
N PRO A 148 -6.78 -8.09 9.61
CA PRO A 148 -6.75 -8.05 8.15
C PRO A 148 -7.74 -9.01 7.48
N GLU A 149 -8.15 -10.11 8.13
CA GLU A 149 -9.14 -11.03 7.56
C GLU A 149 -10.54 -10.40 7.59
N ILE A 150 -10.90 -9.75 8.70
CA ILE A 150 -12.17 -9.03 8.79
C ILE A 150 -12.17 -7.82 7.83
N LEU A 151 -11.02 -7.16 7.63
CA LEU A 151 -10.89 -6.06 6.67
C LEU A 151 -11.16 -6.50 5.22
N LYS A 152 -10.73 -7.71 4.81
CA LYS A 152 -11.08 -8.26 3.49
C LYS A 152 -12.59 -8.34 3.30
N ILE A 153 -13.28 -8.90 4.32
CA ILE A 153 -14.74 -9.07 4.31
C ILE A 153 -15.45 -7.72 4.25
N VAL A 154 -15.01 -6.75 5.07
CA VAL A 154 -15.61 -5.41 5.11
C VAL A 154 -15.48 -4.70 3.75
N TYR A 155 -14.29 -4.71 3.16
CA TYR A 155 -14.07 -4.07 1.85
C TYR A 155 -14.90 -4.70 0.73
N GLU A 156 -14.96 -6.03 0.69
CA GLU A 156 -15.75 -6.74 -0.31
C GLU A 156 -17.25 -6.45 -0.12
N HIS A 157 -17.74 -6.55 1.11
CA HIS A 157 -19.14 -6.27 1.43
C HIS A 157 -19.54 -4.84 1.02
N MET A 158 -18.77 -3.82 1.42
CA MET A 158 -19.05 -2.42 1.08
C MET A 158 -19.02 -2.16 -0.43
N CYS A 159 -18.10 -2.80 -1.16
CA CYS A 159 -18.06 -2.72 -2.62
C CYS A 159 -19.32 -3.31 -3.27
N LEU A 160 -19.72 -4.51 -2.84
CA LEU A 160 -20.91 -5.20 -3.38
C LEU A 160 -22.19 -4.44 -3.05
N GLU A 161 -22.35 -3.93 -1.82
CA GLU A 161 -23.46 -3.07 -1.43
C GLU A 161 -23.57 -1.80 -2.28
N ALA A 162 -22.42 -1.19 -2.63
CA ALA A 162 -22.38 -0.02 -3.50
C ALA A 162 -22.66 -0.35 -4.98
N GLY A 163 -22.76 -1.63 -5.35
CA GLY A 163 -22.94 -2.08 -6.73
C GLY A 163 -21.66 -2.09 -7.56
N VAL A 164 -20.48 -2.12 -6.92
CA VAL A 164 -19.19 -2.28 -7.60
C VAL A 164 -19.06 -3.71 -8.12
N LYS A 165 -18.72 -3.87 -9.38
CA LYS A 165 -18.28 -5.16 -9.91
C LYS A 165 -16.81 -5.35 -9.56
N ILE A 166 -16.47 -6.46 -8.89
CA ILE A 166 -15.09 -6.81 -8.52
C ILE A 166 -14.58 -7.87 -9.48
N LEU A 167 -13.31 -7.75 -9.89
CA LEU A 167 -12.59 -8.74 -10.66
C LEU A 167 -11.23 -9.00 -10.01
N TYR A 168 -11.08 -10.17 -9.39
CA TYR A 168 -9.84 -10.65 -8.82
C TYR A 168 -8.96 -11.37 -9.85
N ASN A 169 -7.69 -11.58 -9.50
CA ASN A 169 -6.69 -12.24 -10.35
C ASN A 169 -6.58 -11.59 -11.74
N ALA A 170 -6.69 -10.26 -11.76
CA ALA A 170 -6.69 -9.46 -12.98
C ALA A 170 -5.53 -8.45 -12.90
N SER A 171 -4.40 -8.80 -13.49
CA SER A 171 -3.20 -7.98 -13.51
C SER A 171 -3.23 -6.99 -14.67
N PHE A 172 -2.92 -5.72 -14.39
CA PHE A 172 -2.73 -4.71 -15.42
C PHE A 172 -1.56 -5.07 -16.34
N VAL A 173 -1.80 -4.98 -17.65
CA VAL A 173 -0.77 -5.22 -18.68
C VAL A 173 -0.48 -3.94 -19.44
N LYS A 174 -1.52 -3.25 -19.95
CA LYS A 174 -1.34 -2.07 -20.81
C LYS A 174 -2.54 -1.14 -20.77
N ALA A 175 -2.30 0.17 -20.86
CA ALA A 175 -3.33 1.18 -21.06
C ALA A 175 -3.83 1.16 -22.52
N VAL A 176 -5.14 1.28 -22.69
CA VAL A 176 -5.76 1.45 -24.02
C VAL A 176 -5.93 2.95 -24.26
N MET A 177 -5.19 3.50 -25.21
CA MET A 177 -5.12 4.93 -25.47
C MET A 177 -5.79 5.31 -26.80
N SER A 178 -6.34 6.52 -26.85
CA SER A 178 -6.76 7.22 -28.09
C SER A 178 -6.21 8.64 -28.04
N GLY A 179 -5.06 8.88 -28.65
CA GLY A 179 -4.27 10.09 -28.43
C GLY A 179 -3.88 10.23 -26.96
N ARG A 180 -4.26 11.34 -26.34
CA ARG A 180 -4.00 11.59 -24.89
C ARG A 180 -5.10 11.05 -23.97
N MET A 181 -6.18 10.53 -24.54
CA MET A 181 -7.33 10.00 -23.77
C MET A 181 -7.15 8.52 -23.49
N ILE A 182 -7.19 8.13 -22.22
CA ILE A 182 -7.27 6.72 -21.85
C ILE A 182 -8.70 6.19 -22.10
N LYS A 183 -8.82 4.98 -22.65
CA LYS A 183 -10.07 4.32 -23.03
C LYS A 183 -10.27 2.97 -22.35
N GLY A 184 -9.41 2.65 -21.39
CA GLY A 184 -9.47 1.39 -20.65
C GLY A 184 -8.11 0.77 -20.44
N ALA A 185 -8.09 -0.55 -20.23
CA ALA A 185 -6.88 -1.31 -20.00
C ALA A 185 -6.97 -2.73 -20.58
N ILE A 186 -5.82 -3.32 -20.88
CA ILE A 186 -5.65 -4.75 -21.10
C ILE A 186 -5.20 -5.37 -19.78
N LEU A 187 -5.87 -6.44 -19.40
CA LEU A 187 -5.63 -7.21 -18.19
C LEU A 187 -5.17 -8.62 -18.53
N LEU A 188 -4.29 -9.19 -17.73
CA LEU A 188 -4.00 -10.62 -17.72
C LEU A 188 -4.87 -11.27 -16.63
N THR A 189 -5.73 -12.18 -17.05
CA THR A 189 -6.63 -12.95 -16.19
C THR A 189 -6.39 -14.45 -16.39
N PRO A 190 -6.98 -15.32 -15.57
CA PRO A 190 -6.96 -16.77 -15.85
C PRO A 190 -7.58 -17.16 -17.21
N SER A 191 -8.39 -16.29 -17.80
CA SER A 191 -8.99 -16.49 -19.12
C SER A 191 -8.10 -16.02 -20.30
N GLY A 192 -6.91 -15.48 -19.99
CA GLY A 192 -5.99 -14.90 -20.96
C GLY A 192 -5.98 -13.37 -20.94
N LEU A 193 -5.64 -12.76 -22.07
CA LEU A 193 -5.64 -11.30 -22.20
C LEU A 193 -7.06 -10.80 -22.47
N GLU A 194 -7.53 -9.93 -21.58
CA GLU A 194 -8.87 -9.37 -21.62
C GLU A 194 -8.81 -7.84 -21.63
N LYS A 195 -9.51 -7.23 -22.58
CA LYS A 195 -9.62 -5.79 -22.69
C LYS A 195 -10.87 -5.29 -21.97
N VAL A 196 -10.68 -4.28 -21.15
CA VAL A 196 -11.73 -3.49 -20.52
C VAL A 196 -11.83 -2.16 -21.23
N GLN A 197 -12.99 -1.86 -21.81
CA GLN A 197 -13.30 -0.52 -22.29
C GLN A 197 -13.94 0.29 -21.18
N ALA A 198 -13.47 1.54 -20.98
CA ALA A 198 -13.97 2.43 -19.93
C ALA A 198 -14.03 3.88 -20.43
N ASP A 199 -15.02 4.63 -19.92
CA ASP A 199 -15.11 6.08 -20.16
C ASP A 199 -14.06 6.82 -19.35
N TRP A 200 -13.69 6.28 -18.18
CA TRP A 200 -12.71 6.84 -17.23
C TRP A 200 -11.93 5.73 -16.52
N VAL A 201 -10.68 6.04 -16.14
CA VAL A 201 -9.82 5.13 -15.39
C VAL A 201 -9.30 5.81 -14.13
N ILE A 202 -9.16 5.05 -13.03
CA ILE A 202 -8.42 5.47 -11.83
C ILE A 202 -7.24 4.52 -11.63
N ASP A 203 -6.02 5.07 -11.60
CA ASP A 203 -4.82 4.33 -11.21
C ASP A 203 -4.70 4.31 -9.69
N ALA A 204 -5.03 3.18 -9.09
CA ALA A 204 -4.87 2.87 -7.66
C ALA A 204 -3.83 1.75 -7.42
N THR A 205 -2.94 1.51 -8.38
CA THR A 205 -1.95 0.42 -8.33
C THR A 205 -0.86 0.66 -7.27
N GLY A 206 -0.77 1.86 -6.74
CA GLY A 206 0.23 2.27 -5.76
C GLY A 206 1.63 2.51 -6.38
N ASN A 207 1.92 1.90 -7.52
CA ASN A 207 3.16 2.12 -8.27
C ASN A 207 2.96 3.01 -9.51
N GLY A 208 1.73 3.55 -9.72
CA GLY A 208 1.43 4.37 -10.88
C GLY A 208 1.57 3.62 -12.21
N CYS A 209 1.20 2.34 -12.23
CA CYS A 209 1.45 1.47 -13.38
C CYS A 209 0.65 1.91 -14.62
N VAL A 210 -0.63 2.26 -14.41
CA VAL A 210 -1.51 2.70 -15.51
C VAL A 210 -1.08 4.06 -16.03
N ALA A 211 -0.84 5.00 -15.14
CA ALA A 211 -0.43 6.37 -15.52
C ALA A 211 0.90 6.38 -16.26
N ALA A 212 1.89 5.62 -15.78
CA ALA A 212 3.20 5.52 -16.41
C ALA A 212 3.11 4.86 -17.81
N ASP A 213 2.34 3.78 -17.96
CA ASP A 213 2.14 3.12 -19.26
C ASP A 213 1.34 3.99 -20.24
N ALA A 214 0.40 4.79 -19.73
CA ALA A 214 -0.34 5.77 -20.52
C ALA A 214 0.52 6.95 -20.98
N GLY A 215 1.76 7.10 -20.49
CA GLY A 215 2.71 8.14 -20.85
C GLY A 215 2.71 9.37 -19.93
N ALA A 216 2.06 9.30 -18.76
CA ALA A 216 2.17 10.36 -17.76
C ALA A 216 3.61 10.48 -17.26
N PRO A 217 4.16 11.71 -17.13
CA PRO A 217 5.49 11.89 -16.57
C PRO A 217 5.52 11.52 -15.08
N TYR A 218 6.65 11.00 -14.60
CA TYR A 218 6.84 10.65 -13.21
C TYR A 218 8.29 10.82 -12.74
N VAL A 219 8.47 10.90 -11.42
CA VAL A 219 9.77 10.79 -10.77
C VAL A 219 9.79 9.45 -10.01
N PHE A 220 10.89 8.73 -10.07
CA PHE A 220 11.07 7.48 -9.35
C PHE A 220 11.89 7.72 -8.08
N GLY A 221 11.27 7.48 -6.91
CA GLY A 221 11.92 7.68 -5.63
C GLY A 221 12.35 9.13 -5.39
N ASP A 222 13.41 9.30 -4.62
CA ASP A 222 14.02 10.59 -4.36
C ASP A 222 14.73 11.13 -5.61
N PRO A 223 14.48 12.38 -6.04
CA PRO A 223 14.98 12.92 -7.31
C PRO A 223 16.52 13.07 -7.36
N GLU A 224 17.19 13.22 -6.21
CA GLU A 224 18.64 13.41 -6.14
C GLU A 224 19.35 12.06 -6.06
N SER A 225 18.98 11.21 -5.11
CA SER A 225 19.65 9.92 -4.90
C SER A 225 19.16 8.82 -5.84
N LYS A 226 18.02 9.01 -6.52
CA LYS A 226 17.33 7.98 -7.34
C LYS A 226 16.99 6.71 -6.58
N ARG A 227 16.93 6.79 -5.26
CA ARG A 227 16.61 5.67 -4.36
C ARG A 227 15.20 5.80 -3.82
N VAL A 228 14.62 4.67 -3.48
CA VAL A 228 13.34 4.58 -2.80
C VAL A 228 13.54 4.28 -1.32
N GLN A 229 12.56 4.64 -0.51
CA GLN A 229 12.55 4.27 0.90
C GLN A 229 12.57 2.74 1.06
N PRO A 230 13.23 2.20 2.10
CA PRO A 230 13.35 0.75 2.28
C PRO A 230 11.98 0.10 2.43
N ALA A 231 11.84 -1.07 1.85
CA ALA A 231 10.68 -1.93 2.00
C ALA A 231 10.70 -2.69 3.33
N SER A 232 9.56 -3.25 3.72
CA SER A 232 9.44 -4.14 4.87
C SER A 232 8.49 -5.28 4.57
N LEU A 233 8.85 -6.49 4.96
CA LEU A 233 7.92 -7.60 5.03
C LEU A 233 7.29 -7.59 6.43
N PHE A 234 6.03 -7.21 6.53
CA PHE A 234 5.27 -7.30 7.77
C PHE A 234 4.88 -8.73 8.06
N PHE A 235 4.76 -9.07 9.33
CA PHE A 235 4.25 -10.35 9.76
C PHE A 235 3.45 -10.24 11.06
N ARG A 236 2.64 -11.24 11.35
CA ARG A 236 1.85 -11.35 12.57
C ARG A 236 2.31 -12.55 13.38
N ILE A 237 2.31 -12.38 14.69
CA ILE A 237 2.58 -13.44 15.68
C ILE A 237 1.42 -13.52 16.65
N ASN A 238 1.21 -14.69 17.25
CA ASN A 238 0.31 -14.92 18.36
C ASN A 238 1.00 -15.71 19.47
N ASN A 239 0.23 -16.10 20.49
CA ASN A 239 0.72 -16.76 21.71
C ASN A 239 1.78 -15.94 22.45
N VAL A 240 1.70 -14.62 22.38
CA VAL A 240 2.53 -13.71 23.16
C VAL A 240 1.87 -13.46 24.52
N ASP A 241 2.59 -13.72 25.61
CA ASP A 241 2.17 -13.25 26.93
C ASP A 241 2.36 -11.73 26.99
N THR A 242 1.31 -11.01 26.61
CA THR A 242 1.32 -9.56 26.49
C THR A 242 1.58 -8.88 27.85
N ASP A 243 1.12 -9.44 28.95
CA ASP A 243 1.32 -8.83 30.28
C ASP A 243 2.81 -8.88 30.68
N ARG A 244 3.49 -9.99 30.42
CA ARG A 244 4.94 -10.10 30.63
C ARG A 244 5.74 -9.20 29.69
N LEU A 245 5.35 -9.12 28.42
CA LEU A 245 5.98 -8.23 27.46
C LEU A 245 5.82 -6.75 27.88
N VAL A 246 4.62 -6.33 28.26
CA VAL A 246 4.36 -4.96 28.73
C VAL A 246 5.16 -4.65 30.00
N ALA A 247 5.23 -5.60 30.94
CA ALA A 247 6.02 -5.46 32.17
C ALA A 247 7.52 -5.31 31.88
N ASP A 248 8.04 -5.91 30.82
CA ASP A 248 9.43 -5.72 30.37
C ASP A 248 9.64 -4.35 29.66
N VAL A 249 8.65 -3.84 28.93
CA VAL A 249 8.78 -2.61 28.15
C VAL A 249 8.61 -1.35 29.02
N VAL A 250 7.63 -1.32 29.91
CA VAL A 250 7.24 -0.11 30.64
C VAL A 250 8.39 0.55 31.42
N PRO A 251 9.27 -0.18 32.15
CA PRO A 251 10.41 0.42 32.84
C PRO A 251 11.40 1.14 31.92
N HIS A 252 11.48 0.74 30.64
CA HIS A 252 12.42 1.28 29.66
C HIS A 252 11.85 2.44 28.82
N LEU A 253 10.59 2.84 29.00
CA LEU A 253 10.00 3.98 28.28
C LEU A 253 10.80 5.28 28.40
N PRO A 254 11.38 5.64 29.58
CA PRO A 254 12.22 6.84 29.73
C PRO A 254 13.51 6.81 28.89
N GLU A 255 13.96 5.64 28.46
CA GLU A 255 15.16 5.46 27.64
C GLU A 255 14.90 5.67 26.15
N PHE A 256 13.63 5.77 25.74
CA PHE A 256 13.28 5.92 24.33
C PHE A 256 13.84 7.24 23.80
N ARG A 257 14.65 7.13 22.74
CA ARG A 257 15.33 8.27 22.13
C ARG A 257 15.61 8.03 20.65
N ARG A 258 15.95 9.11 19.98
CA ARG A 258 16.49 9.08 18.64
C ARG A 258 17.85 9.77 18.62
N VAL A 259 18.86 9.09 18.12
CA VAL A 259 20.24 9.60 18.07
C VAL A 259 20.76 9.43 16.64
N ASN A 260 21.16 10.53 16.02
CA ASN A 260 21.67 10.54 14.63
C ASN A 260 20.75 9.79 13.63
N GLY A 261 19.45 9.98 13.78
CA GLY A 261 18.46 9.31 12.94
C GLY A 261 18.12 7.86 13.32
N VAL A 262 18.85 7.25 14.25
CA VAL A 262 18.60 5.90 14.77
C VAL A 262 17.59 5.95 15.91
N SER A 263 16.57 5.12 15.84
CA SER A 263 15.55 5.00 16.90
C SER A 263 15.93 3.88 17.88
N TYR A 264 16.03 4.24 19.14
CA TYR A 264 16.13 3.33 20.28
C TYR A 264 14.80 3.39 21.02
N ARG A 265 13.92 2.44 20.73
CA ARG A 265 12.53 2.36 21.23
C ARG A 265 12.24 0.97 21.79
N CYS A 266 11.08 0.45 21.55
CA CYS A 266 10.63 -0.86 22.03
C CYS A 266 11.69 -1.95 21.82
N LEU A 267 12.03 -2.66 22.88
CA LEU A 267 12.99 -3.77 22.94
C LEU A 267 14.44 -3.41 22.54
N HIS A 268 14.83 -2.14 22.55
CA HIS A 268 16.21 -1.76 22.16
C HIS A 268 17.27 -2.38 23.08
N TRP A 269 16.96 -2.61 24.36
CA TRP A 269 17.84 -3.27 25.33
C TRP A 269 18.00 -4.75 25.00
N ARG A 270 16.93 -5.44 24.58
CA ARG A 270 16.96 -6.83 24.14
C ARG A 270 17.71 -6.99 22.81
N VAL A 271 17.56 -6.02 21.90
CA VAL A 271 18.37 -5.97 20.67
C VAL A 271 19.85 -5.82 21.02
N ALA A 272 20.22 -4.96 21.99
CA ALA A 272 21.61 -4.81 22.43
C ALA A 272 22.17 -6.11 23.04
N GLU A 273 21.36 -6.88 23.81
CA GLU A 273 21.73 -8.19 24.32
C GLU A 273 22.01 -9.19 23.17
N ALA A 274 21.11 -9.25 22.16
CA ALA A 274 21.27 -10.13 21.01
C ALA A 274 22.45 -9.73 20.13
N GLU A 275 22.72 -8.43 19.95
CA GLU A 275 23.92 -7.93 19.24
C GLU A 275 25.21 -8.34 19.96
N ALA A 276 25.25 -8.19 21.28
CA ALA A 276 26.41 -8.58 22.09
C ALA A 276 26.69 -10.09 22.01
N ALA A 277 25.65 -10.91 21.81
CA ALA A 277 25.74 -12.34 21.59
C ALA A 277 26.06 -12.72 20.11
N GLY A 278 26.11 -11.75 19.19
CA GLY A 278 26.29 -12.02 17.76
C GLY A 278 25.06 -12.66 17.06
N GLU A 279 23.88 -12.48 17.64
CA GLU A 279 22.62 -13.10 17.18
C GLU A 279 21.61 -12.08 16.62
N TRP A 280 22.06 -10.87 16.28
CA TRP A 280 21.26 -9.85 15.64
C TRP A 280 22.03 -9.24 14.45
N ASP A 281 21.51 -9.48 13.23
CA ASP A 281 22.11 -9.01 11.96
C ASP A 281 21.23 -7.95 11.27
N LEU A 282 20.15 -7.48 11.93
CA LEU A 282 19.26 -6.52 11.33
C LEU A 282 19.77 -5.07 11.53
N ALA A 283 19.56 -4.24 10.53
CA ALA A 283 19.98 -2.83 10.55
C ALA A 283 19.26 -1.97 11.64
N ARG A 284 18.19 -2.48 12.27
CA ARG A 284 17.41 -1.76 13.27
C ARG A 284 17.94 -2.00 14.68
N LYS A 285 17.85 -0.97 15.51
CA LYS A 285 18.22 -1.01 16.93
C LYS A 285 17.03 -1.13 17.88
N SER A 286 15.85 -1.37 17.33
CA SER A 286 14.60 -1.56 18.09
C SER A 286 13.57 -2.25 17.24
N VAL A 287 12.58 -2.87 17.86
CA VAL A 287 11.48 -3.57 17.19
C VAL A 287 10.22 -2.69 17.22
N ASN A 288 9.70 -2.31 16.06
CA ASN A 288 8.37 -1.72 16.01
C ASN A 288 7.34 -2.84 15.96
N MET A 289 6.52 -2.93 16.99
CA MET A 289 5.46 -3.92 17.12
C MET A 289 4.21 -3.28 17.68
N PHE A 290 3.06 -3.69 17.17
CA PHE A 290 1.77 -3.12 17.50
C PHE A 290 0.84 -4.23 17.95
N ARG A 291 0.24 -4.10 19.13
CA ARG A 291 -0.79 -5.04 19.57
C ARG A 291 -1.98 -5.01 18.61
N SER A 292 -2.48 -6.19 18.25
CA SER A 292 -3.67 -6.34 17.42
C SER A 292 -4.96 -6.25 18.27
N VAL A 293 -6.09 -6.63 17.69
CA VAL A 293 -7.38 -6.67 18.38
C VAL A 293 -7.34 -7.71 19.51
N GLU A 294 -6.88 -8.92 19.21
CA GLU A 294 -6.69 -9.96 20.20
C GLU A 294 -5.47 -9.69 21.08
N LYS A 295 -5.58 -10.04 22.38
CA LYS A 295 -4.59 -9.66 23.39
C LYS A 295 -3.20 -10.28 23.14
N ASP A 296 -3.16 -11.50 22.65
CA ASP A 296 -1.95 -12.28 22.41
C ASP A 296 -1.36 -12.09 20.99
N GLN A 297 -2.00 -11.26 20.16
CA GLN A 297 -1.61 -11.08 18.75
C GLN A 297 -0.91 -9.73 18.50
N TRP A 298 0.16 -9.78 17.71
CA TRP A 298 0.98 -8.62 17.41
C TRP A 298 1.32 -8.53 15.92
N VAL A 299 1.36 -7.30 15.42
CA VAL A 299 1.83 -6.95 14.08
C VAL A 299 3.26 -6.43 14.19
N ILE A 300 4.19 -7.03 13.45
CA ILE A 300 5.60 -6.69 13.53
C ILE A 300 6.04 -5.93 12.27
N ASN A 301 6.57 -4.72 12.49
CA ASN A 301 7.15 -3.85 11.47
C ASN A 301 8.64 -3.63 11.78
N CYS A 302 9.46 -4.65 11.62
CA CYS A 302 10.87 -4.57 11.98
C CYS A 302 11.80 -4.85 10.81
N SER A 303 11.45 -5.71 9.86
CA SER A 303 12.29 -5.98 8.71
C SER A 303 12.60 -4.72 7.90
N ARG A 304 13.78 -4.66 7.28
CA ARG A 304 14.22 -3.53 6.47
C ARG A 304 15.06 -3.98 5.30
N ILE A 305 14.50 -3.82 4.11
CA ILE A 305 15.14 -4.20 2.85
C ILE A 305 15.35 -2.93 2.01
N HIS A 306 16.62 -2.65 1.71
CA HIS A 306 17.03 -1.46 0.97
C HIS A 306 17.10 -1.72 -0.53
N ASN A 307 17.05 -0.64 -1.33
CA ASN A 307 17.23 -0.65 -2.78
C ASN A 307 16.23 -1.56 -3.52
N VAL A 308 14.98 -1.59 -3.07
CA VAL A 308 13.92 -2.39 -3.70
C VAL A 308 13.22 -1.55 -4.77
N ASP A 309 13.41 -1.89 -6.03
CA ASP A 309 12.58 -1.38 -7.13
C ASP A 309 11.31 -2.24 -7.24
N PRO A 310 10.14 -1.72 -6.84
CA PRO A 310 8.89 -2.47 -6.89
C PRO A 310 8.31 -2.62 -8.30
N THR A 311 8.98 -2.11 -9.31
CA THR A 311 8.62 -2.26 -10.72
C THR A 311 9.47 -3.31 -11.43
N ASN A 312 10.42 -3.92 -10.71
CA ASN A 312 11.30 -4.97 -11.20
C ASN A 312 11.05 -6.29 -10.45
N ALA A 313 10.71 -7.35 -11.19
CA ALA A 313 10.35 -8.64 -10.60
C ALA A 313 11.51 -9.33 -9.88
N GLU A 314 12.74 -9.23 -10.39
CA GLU A 314 13.92 -9.82 -9.75
C GLU A 314 14.23 -9.12 -8.42
N ASN A 315 14.13 -7.79 -8.39
CA ASN A 315 14.28 -6.98 -7.17
C ASN A 315 13.22 -7.34 -6.12
N LEU A 316 11.96 -7.46 -6.52
CA LEU A 316 10.90 -7.89 -5.61
C LEU A 316 11.14 -9.32 -5.09
N THR A 317 11.56 -10.25 -5.95
CA THR A 317 11.87 -11.62 -5.55
C THR A 317 13.00 -11.66 -4.53
N ALA A 318 14.08 -10.91 -4.75
CA ALA A 318 15.19 -10.81 -3.82
C ALA A 318 14.72 -10.20 -2.47
N ALA A 319 13.91 -9.15 -2.53
CA ALA A 319 13.35 -8.50 -1.35
C ALA A 319 12.43 -9.42 -0.53
N GLU A 320 11.59 -10.22 -1.19
CA GLU A 320 10.73 -11.22 -0.56
C GLU A 320 11.55 -12.33 0.15
N THR A 321 12.61 -12.79 -0.50
CA THR A 321 13.51 -13.81 0.06
C THR A 321 14.25 -13.28 1.30
N GLU A 322 14.82 -12.08 1.19
CA GLU A 322 15.51 -11.42 2.31
C GLU A 322 14.52 -11.08 3.44
N GLY A 323 13.32 -10.63 3.10
CA GLY A 323 12.26 -10.36 4.07
C GLY A 323 11.94 -11.59 4.92
N ARG A 324 11.80 -12.77 4.30
CA ARG A 324 11.55 -14.03 5.03
C ARG A 324 12.73 -14.48 5.88
N ARG A 325 13.97 -14.25 5.43
CA ARG A 325 15.16 -14.47 6.24
C ARG A 325 15.13 -13.61 7.52
N GLN A 326 14.81 -12.32 7.37
CA GLN A 326 14.70 -11.40 8.51
C GLN A 326 13.55 -11.78 9.46
N VAL A 327 12.43 -12.28 8.94
CA VAL A 327 11.33 -12.79 9.79
C VAL A 327 11.79 -13.98 10.63
N GLN A 328 12.56 -14.92 10.05
CA GLN A 328 13.08 -16.06 10.80
C GLN A 328 14.03 -15.61 11.93
N GLU A 329 14.88 -14.64 11.68
CA GLU A 329 15.77 -14.05 12.68
C GLU A 329 14.99 -13.37 13.80
N LEU A 330 13.95 -12.59 13.44
CA LEU A 330 13.05 -11.97 14.41
C LEU A 330 12.29 -12.99 15.26
N MET A 331 11.83 -14.10 14.70
CA MET A 331 11.18 -15.17 15.48
C MET A 331 12.17 -15.78 16.49
N ASN A 332 13.41 -16.05 16.09
CA ASN A 332 14.46 -16.55 17.01
C ASN A 332 14.72 -15.53 18.13
N PHE A 333 14.76 -14.24 17.79
CA PHE A 333 14.90 -13.15 18.77
C PHE A 333 13.74 -13.13 19.77
N PHE A 334 12.49 -13.23 19.30
CA PHE A 334 11.32 -13.28 20.20
C PHE A 334 11.41 -14.45 21.17
N HIS A 335 11.73 -15.64 20.68
CA HIS A 335 11.82 -16.84 21.53
C HIS A 335 12.91 -16.77 22.59
N LYS A 336 14.04 -16.14 22.28
CA LYS A 336 15.21 -16.17 23.15
C LYS A 336 15.35 -14.96 24.06
N TYR A 337 14.97 -13.77 23.57
CA TYR A 337 15.29 -12.50 24.23
C TYR A 337 14.07 -11.75 24.76
N VAL A 338 12.85 -12.06 24.30
CA VAL A 338 11.67 -11.26 24.63
C VAL A 338 10.82 -11.93 25.68
N PRO A 339 10.75 -11.38 26.92
CA PRO A 339 9.83 -11.90 27.95
C PRO A 339 8.39 -11.91 27.44
N GLY A 340 7.74 -13.07 27.55
CA GLY A 340 6.41 -13.29 26.96
C GLY A 340 6.40 -13.70 25.49
N GLY A 341 7.55 -13.69 24.83
CA GLY A 341 7.70 -14.12 23.43
C GLY A 341 8.19 -15.55 23.24
N GLU A 342 8.48 -16.27 24.33
CA GLU A 342 9.09 -17.60 24.28
C GLU A 342 8.25 -18.64 23.53
N ASN A 343 6.94 -18.49 23.57
CA ASN A 343 5.97 -19.36 22.90
C ASN A 343 5.31 -18.71 21.68
N ALA A 344 5.82 -17.54 21.24
CA ALA A 344 5.25 -16.86 20.10
C ALA A 344 5.27 -17.74 18.84
N THR A 345 4.18 -17.71 18.07
CA THR A 345 4.09 -18.47 16.81
C THR A 345 3.81 -17.53 15.64
N LEU A 346 4.43 -17.84 14.51
CA LEU A 346 4.22 -17.08 13.29
C LEU A 346 2.84 -17.39 12.72
N MET A 347 1.94 -16.41 12.71
CA MET A 347 0.61 -16.52 12.09
C MET A 347 0.70 -16.42 10.56
N GLY A 348 1.56 -15.55 10.06
CA GLY A 348 1.78 -15.35 8.63
C GLY A 348 2.60 -14.12 8.32
N THR A 349 3.19 -14.12 7.13
CA THR A 349 3.88 -12.97 6.54
C THR A 349 2.99 -12.32 5.49
N GLY A 350 3.18 -11.05 5.24
CA GLY A 350 2.56 -10.40 4.08
C GLY A 350 2.81 -11.21 2.80
N SER A 351 1.77 -11.39 2.00
CA SER A 351 1.89 -12.03 0.68
C SER A 351 2.39 -11.05 -0.40
N ILE A 352 2.52 -9.79 -0.04
CA ILE A 352 3.17 -8.74 -0.83
C ILE A 352 4.10 -7.93 0.06
N MET A 353 5.20 -7.47 -0.52
CA MET A 353 6.14 -6.58 0.16
C MET A 353 5.48 -5.24 0.51
N GLY A 354 5.72 -4.75 1.73
CA GLY A 354 5.31 -3.41 2.17
C GLY A 354 6.20 -2.33 1.55
N ILE A 355 5.83 -1.89 0.35
CA ILE A 355 6.53 -0.87 -0.41
C ILE A 355 6.09 0.52 0.05
N ARG A 356 7.05 1.37 0.40
CA ARG A 356 6.81 2.74 0.88
C ARG A 356 6.81 3.77 -0.23
N GLU A 357 7.59 3.55 -1.29
CA GLU A 357 7.84 4.52 -2.34
C GLU A 357 8.13 3.81 -3.67
N SER A 358 7.74 4.45 -4.78
CA SER A 358 8.04 4.02 -6.14
C SER A 358 7.95 5.21 -7.09
N ARG A 359 7.05 5.19 -8.09
CA ARG A 359 6.77 6.33 -8.95
C ARG A 359 5.91 7.36 -8.24
N HIS A 360 6.29 8.62 -8.32
CA HIS A 360 5.47 9.79 -8.04
C HIS A 360 5.01 10.33 -9.40
N ILE A 361 3.75 10.14 -9.74
CA ILE A 361 3.20 10.64 -11.01
C ILE A 361 3.12 12.17 -10.94
N LEU A 362 3.64 12.84 -11.95
CA LEU A 362 3.56 14.30 -12.00
C LEU A 362 2.17 14.74 -12.47
N GLY A 363 1.51 15.51 -11.64
CA GLY A 363 0.22 16.11 -11.92
C GLY A 363 0.31 17.58 -12.28
N ASP A 364 -0.84 18.23 -12.41
CA ASP A 364 -0.94 19.67 -12.62
C ASP A 364 -0.37 20.46 -11.43
N TYR A 365 -0.32 19.83 -10.26
CA TYR A 365 0.29 20.35 -9.06
C TYR A 365 1.09 19.26 -8.36
N ILE A 366 2.33 19.55 -8.04
CA ILE A 366 3.19 18.67 -7.23
C ILE A 366 3.16 19.20 -5.80
N MET A 367 2.62 18.45 -4.88
CA MET A 367 2.49 18.87 -3.49
C MET A 367 3.86 18.88 -2.79
N PRO A 368 4.36 20.05 -2.36
CA PRO A 368 5.63 20.14 -1.67
C PRO A 368 5.48 19.82 -0.19
N VAL A 369 6.47 19.17 0.40
CA VAL A 369 6.50 18.85 1.84
C VAL A 369 6.34 20.10 2.72
N GLN A 370 6.84 21.25 2.27
CA GLN A 370 6.75 22.50 3.02
C GLN A 370 5.29 22.91 3.28
N SER A 371 4.37 22.64 2.33
CA SER A 371 2.95 22.92 2.50
C SER A 371 2.33 22.09 3.64
N LEU A 372 2.78 20.84 3.81
CA LEU A 372 2.32 20.00 4.91
C LEU A 372 2.88 20.48 6.24
N ILE A 373 4.19 20.78 6.29
CA ILE A 373 4.85 21.28 7.50
C ILE A 373 4.19 22.58 7.98
N ASP A 374 3.90 23.50 7.07
CA ASP A 374 3.31 24.79 7.39
C ASP A 374 1.79 24.73 7.60
N GLY A 375 1.17 23.55 7.42
CA GLY A 375 -0.26 23.34 7.61
C GLY A 375 -1.10 24.19 6.67
N ILE A 376 -0.70 24.24 5.40
CA ILE A 376 -1.44 24.97 4.35
C ILE A 376 -2.70 24.18 3.97
N ILE A 377 -3.80 24.89 3.87
CA ILE A 377 -5.06 24.35 3.36
C ILE A 377 -5.36 25.07 2.05
N PRO A 378 -5.25 24.40 0.90
CA PRO A 378 -5.50 24.99 -0.41
C PRO A 378 -6.99 25.15 -0.68
N ASP A 379 -7.35 26.06 -1.62
CA ASP A 379 -8.75 26.34 -1.99
C ASP A 379 -9.45 25.10 -2.58
N ASP A 380 -8.71 24.22 -3.23
CA ASP A 380 -9.18 22.96 -3.82
C ASP A 380 -8.96 21.75 -2.91
N VAL A 381 -9.03 21.93 -1.59
CA VAL A 381 -8.83 20.87 -0.59
C VAL A 381 -9.88 19.76 -0.71
N VAL A 382 -9.43 18.52 -0.86
CA VAL A 382 -10.31 17.33 -0.91
C VAL A 382 -10.18 16.43 0.31
N LEU A 383 -9.14 16.63 1.12
CA LEU A 383 -8.90 15.88 2.34
C LEU A 383 -8.09 16.72 3.33
N LEU A 384 -8.42 16.63 4.60
CA LEU A 384 -7.61 17.15 5.70
C LEU A 384 -6.88 15.99 6.37
N ALA A 385 -5.61 16.19 6.73
CA ALA A 385 -4.79 15.19 7.43
C ALA A 385 -3.82 15.86 8.41
N ALA A 386 -3.26 15.07 9.33
CA ALA A 386 -2.31 15.55 10.33
C ALA A 386 -1.12 14.59 10.54
N ASN A 387 -0.96 13.61 9.64
CA ASN A 387 0.15 12.67 9.73
C ASN A 387 1.48 13.41 9.56
N SER A 388 2.40 13.15 10.50
CA SER A 388 3.77 13.69 10.42
C SER A 388 4.51 13.15 9.20
N ILE A 389 5.49 13.91 8.73
CA ILE A 389 6.37 13.48 7.64
C ILE A 389 7.28 12.37 8.19
N ASP A 390 7.12 11.16 7.68
CA ASP A 390 7.89 9.98 8.07
C ASP A 390 8.58 9.36 6.85
N VAL A 391 9.80 9.78 6.61
CA VAL A 391 10.66 9.28 5.54
C VAL A 391 11.71 8.37 6.13
N HIS A 392 11.76 7.13 5.67
CA HIS A 392 12.80 6.19 6.04
C HIS A 392 14.00 6.36 5.13
N GLY A 393 15.21 6.50 5.72
CA GLY A 393 16.44 6.75 4.96
C GLY A 393 16.74 5.68 3.92
N ALA A 394 16.94 6.12 2.69
CA ALA A 394 17.23 5.26 1.54
C ALA A 394 18.69 4.75 1.49
N GLN A 395 19.57 5.28 2.36
CA GLN A 395 21.03 5.07 2.26
C GLN A 395 21.56 3.80 2.92
N GLY A 396 20.71 2.97 3.50
CA GLY A 396 21.18 1.79 4.23
C GLY A 396 21.76 2.11 5.61
N GLY A 397 21.79 1.11 6.49
CA GLY A 397 22.25 1.25 7.87
C GLY A 397 21.14 1.69 8.85
N PRO A 398 21.45 1.76 10.15
CA PRO A 398 20.49 2.09 11.19
C PRO A 398 20.08 3.57 11.16
N ALA A 399 20.89 4.44 10.54
CA ALA A 399 20.66 5.88 10.46
C ALA A 399 19.81 6.26 9.24
N GLY A 400 19.15 7.40 9.30
CA GLY A 400 18.66 8.08 8.11
C GLY A 400 17.16 7.97 7.85
N GLY A 401 16.31 8.15 8.84
CA GLY A 401 14.93 8.55 8.61
C GLY A 401 14.72 10.01 8.96
N LEU A 402 13.92 10.71 8.20
CA LEU A 402 13.47 12.06 8.49
C LEU A 402 12.08 11.97 9.12
N TYR A 403 11.95 12.48 10.34
CA TYR A 403 10.65 12.64 10.98
C TYR A 403 10.47 14.12 11.30
N MET A 404 9.45 14.73 10.70
CA MET A 404 9.12 16.13 10.96
C MET A 404 7.65 16.24 11.35
N PRO A 405 7.35 16.81 12.55
CA PRO A 405 5.98 17.14 12.90
C PRO A 405 5.50 18.32 12.05
N ILE A 406 4.20 18.41 11.88
CA ILE A 406 3.56 19.58 11.29
C ILE A 406 3.50 20.73 12.30
N LYS A 407 3.51 21.97 11.83
CA LYS A 407 3.51 23.18 12.69
C LYS A 407 2.11 23.59 13.14
N LYS A 408 1.07 23.15 12.42
CA LYS A 408 -0.32 23.44 12.72
C LYS A 408 -1.09 22.16 13.03
N ASN A 409 -2.35 22.29 13.36
CA ASN A 409 -3.17 21.15 13.79
C ASN A 409 -3.52 20.19 12.64
N MET A 410 -3.46 20.68 11.39
CA MET A 410 -3.74 19.89 10.18
C MET A 410 -3.19 20.57 8.93
N TYR A 411 -3.19 19.86 7.82
CA TYR A 411 -2.92 20.37 6.47
C TYR A 411 -3.96 19.84 5.48
N GLY A 412 -4.10 20.51 4.34
CA GLY A 412 -5.02 20.14 3.27
C GLY A 412 -4.33 19.47 2.09
N LEU A 413 -4.97 18.48 1.51
CA LEU A 413 -4.54 17.81 0.28
C LEU A 413 -5.38 18.31 -0.88
N PRO A 414 -4.78 18.93 -1.92
CA PRO A 414 -5.52 19.53 -3.02
C PRO A 414 -5.98 18.49 -4.05
N TYR A 415 -7.10 18.76 -4.70
CA TYR A 415 -7.61 17.95 -5.81
C TYR A 415 -6.59 17.77 -6.94
N ARG A 416 -5.86 18.83 -7.29
CA ARG A 416 -4.89 18.84 -8.39
C ARG A 416 -3.77 17.82 -8.24
N CYS A 417 -3.50 17.29 -7.04
CA CYS A 417 -2.55 16.18 -6.84
C CYS A 417 -3.05 14.84 -7.40
N LEU A 418 -4.33 14.74 -7.73
CA LEU A 418 -4.98 13.53 -8.25
C LEU A 418 -5.12 13.54 -9.78
N VAL A 419 -4.74 14.64 -10.43
CA VAL A 419 -4.87 14.86 -11.87
C VAL A 419 -3.50 14.68 -12.52
N PRO A 420 -3.25 13.58 -13.26
CA PRO A 420 -1.97 13.36 -13.93
C PRO A 420 -1.80 14.33 -15.10
N LYS A 421 -0.58 14.88 -15.25
CA LYS A 421 -0.24 15.75 -16.37
C LYS A 421 -0.28 14.97 -17.69
N ASP A 422 -0.72 15.64 -18.74
CA ASP A 422 -0.69 15.18 -20.12
C ASP A 422 -1.59 13.98 -20.49
N ILE A 423 -2.33 13.38 -19.56
CA ILE A 423 -3.26 12.30 -19.83
C ILE A 423 -4.69 12.73 -19.45
N GLU A 424 -5.62 12.49 -20.35
CA GLU A 424 -7.05 12.74 -20.14
C GLU A 424 -7.79 11.43 -19.82
N GLY A 425 -8.94 11.53 -19.11
CA GLY A 425 -9.73 10.37 -18.71
C GLY A 425 -9.14 9.56 -17.58
N LEU A 426 -8.11 10.09 -16.88
CA LEU A 426 -7.39 9.40 -15.82
C LEU A 426 -7.37 10.23 -14.53
N HIS A 427 -7.58 9.56 -13.40
CA HIS A 427 -7.15 10.04 -12.08
C HIS A 427 -6.12 9.08 -11.48
N ILE A 428 -5.31 9.60 -10.57
CA ILE A 428 -4.36 8.82 -9.76
C ILE A 428 -4.76 8.93 -8.29
N THR A 429 -4.46 7.88 -7.49
CA THR A 429 -4.77 7.89 -6.05
C THR A 429 -3.83 7.01 -5.25
N GLY A 430 -3.79 7.21 -3.92
CA GLY A 430 -2.95 6.43 -3.02
C GLY A 430 -1.49 6.88 -3.06
N ARG A 431 -0.56 5.92 -3.06
CA ARG A 431 0.88 6.18 -2.89
C ARG A 431 1.53 6.92 -4.06
N CYS A 432 0.99 6.81 -5.28
CA CYS A 432 1.57 7.38 -6.50
C CYS A 432 1.08 8.79 -6.84
N ILE A 433 0.34 9.46 -5.95
CA ILE A 433 -0.15 10.82 -6.18
C ILE A 433 0.98 11.82 -6.46
N SER A 434 0.63 12.97 -7.02
CA SER A 434 1.57 14.04 -7.34
C SER A 434 2.03 14.79 -6.09
N ALA A 435 3.14 14.33 -5.53
CA ALA A 435 3.77 14.90 -4.34
C ALA A 435 5.29 14.71 -4.44
N ASP A 436 6.07 15.54 -3.74
CA ASP A 436 7.48 15.25 -3.56
C ASP A 436 7.67 14.02 -2.63
N SER A 437 8.86 13.41 -2.66
CA SER A 437 9.17 12.19 -1.90
C SER A 437 8.93 12.35 -0.40
N ALA A 438 9.22 13.51 0.18
CA ALA A 438 9.04 13.76 1.60
C ALA A 438 7.55 13.96 1.96
N ALA A 439 6.79 14.71 1.14
CA ALA A 439 5.34 14.86 1.30
C ALA A 439 4.64 13.51 1.18
N ALA A 440 5.03 12.68 0.21
CA ALA A 440 4.52 11.33 0.04
C ALA A 440 4.71 10.48 1.32
N GLY A 441 5.79 10.71 2.08
CA GLY A 441 6.04 10.07 3.37
C GLY A 441 4.92 10.25 4.40
N ALA A 442 4.21 11.38 4.37
CA ALA A 442 3.09 11.67 5.26
C ALA A 442 1.74 11.14 4.76
N VAL A 443 1.52 11.20 3.43
CA VAL A 443 0.17 10.97 2.86
C VAL A 443 -0.03 9.56 2.30
N ARG A 444 1.02 8.75 2.22
CA ARG A 444 0.95 7.35 1.76
C ARG A 444 0.32 6.39 2.76
N VAL A 445 0.13 6.80 4.01
CA VAL A 445 -0.50 5.95 5.03
C VAL A 445 -1.97 5.74 4.72
N MET A 446 -2.54 4.62 5.17
CA MET A 446 -3.84 4.16 4.68
C MET A 446 -4.99 5.15 4.89
N PRO A 447 -5.15 5.83 6.05
CA PRO A 447 -6.28 6.74 6.22
C PRO A 447 -6.30 7.89 5.20
N PRO A 448 -5.21 8.68 4.99
CA PRO A 448 -5.16 9.65 3.89
C PRO A 448 -5.36 9.03 2.51
N ALA A 449 -4.77 7.86 2.23
CA ALA A 449 -4.93 7.18 0.95
C ALA A 449 -6.39 6.82 0.67
N MET A 450 -7.16 6.40 1.68
CA MET A 450 -8.59 6.11 1.57
C MET A 450 -9.41 7.37 1.28
N GLY A 451 -9.14 8.47 1.98
CA GLY A 451 -9.79 9.76 1.72
C GLY A 451 -9.51 10.30 0.31
N LEU A 452 -8.26 10.21 -0.15
CA LEU A 452 -7.88 10.57 -1.52
C LEU A 452 -8.54 9.66 -2.56
N GLY A 453 -8.69 8.36 -2.23
CA GLY A 453 -9.46 7.43 -3.06
C GLY A 453 -10.91 7.86 -3.21
N GLN A 454 -11.58 8.20 -2.11
CA GLN A 454 -12.95 8.71 -2.13
C GLN A 454 -13.06 9.97 -3.00
N ALA A 455 -12.12 10.91 -2.87
CA ALA A 455 -12.10 12.12 -3.68
C ALA A 455 -11.89 11.84 -5.17
N SER A 456 -10.97 10.92 -5.52
CA SER A 456 -10.75 10.50 -6.92
C SER A 456 -11.99 9.86 -7.54
N GLY A 457 -12.71 9.01 -6.77
CA GLY A 457 -13.94 8.37 -7.21
C GLY A 457 -15.06 9.38 -7.48
N ILE A 458 -15.25 10.34 -6.58
CA ILE A 458 -16.24 11.43 -6.73
C ILE A 458 -15.89 12.27 -7.97
N ALA A 459 -14.64 12.70 -8.09
CA ALA A 459 -14.20 13.53 -9.21
C ALA A 459 -14.38 12.80 -10.55
N ALA A 460 -13.99 11.54 -10.65
CA ALA A 460 -14.20 10.73 -11.85
C ALA A 460 -15.70 10.61 -12.20
N ALA A 461 -16.55 10.39 -11.19
CA ALA A 461 -18.00 10.33 -11.39
C ALA A 461 -18.57 11.64 -11.94
N LEU A 462 -18.11 12.78 -11.43
CA LEU A 462 -18.51 14.10 -11.93
C LEU A 462 -18.00 14.34 -13.37
N CYS A 463 -16.76 13.96 -13.65
CA CYS A 463 -16.22 14.06 -15.02
C CYS A 463 -17.03 13.25 -16.02
N ILE A 464 -17.43 12.02 -15.68
CA ILE A 464 -18.26 11.16 -16.53
C ILE A 464 -19.66 11.78 -16.74
N LYS A 465 -20.34 12.20 -15.66
CA LYS A 465 -21.69 12.76 -15.72
C LYS A 465 -21.75 14.06 -16.50
N ASN A 466 -20.78 14.94 -16.27
CA ASN A 466 -20.75 16.28 -16.86
C ASN A 466 -20.01 16.31 -18.21
N LYS A 467 -19.49 15.15 -18.66
CA LYS A 467 -18.68 15.03 -19.91
C LYS A 467 -17.56 16.06 -19.97
N THR A 468 -16.83 16.21 -18.86
CA THR A 468 -15.72 17.17 -18.71
C THR A 468 -14.39 16.46 -18.45
N THR A 469 -13.29 17.18 -18.47
CA THR A 469 -11.95 16.65 -18.17
C THR A 469 -11.63 16.83 -16.67
N ALA A 470 -10.62 16.09 -16.19
CA ALA A 470 -10.19 16.19 -14.78
C ALA A 470 -9.73 17.62 -14.40
N SER A 471 -9.06 18.32 -15.32
CA SER A 471 -8.60 19.71 -15.11
C SER A 471 -9.70 20.77 -15.17
N LYS A 472 -10.89 20.41 -15.66
CA LYS A 472 -12.04 21.34 -15.85
C LYS A 472 -13.25 21.03 -14.98
N VAL A 473 -13.24 19.95 -14.21
CA VAL A 473 -14.34 19.66 -13.28
C VAL A 473 -14.39 20.76 -12.21
N ASP A 474 -15.61 21.20 -11.91
CA ASP A 474 -15.81 22.25 -10.90
C ASP A 474 -15.51 21.68 -9.51
N TYR A 475 -14.55 22.28 -8.84
CA TYR A 475 -14.19 21.91 -7.47
C TYR A 475 -15.38 22.09 -6.50
N THR A 476 -16.25 23.06 -6.74
CA THR A 476 -17.44 23.27 -5.91
C THR A 476 -18.35 22.06 -5.90
N ASP A 477 -18.51 21.40 -7.05
CA ASP A 477 -19.26 20.14 -7.15
C ASP A 477 -18.55 18.99 -6.44
N ILE A 478 -17.23 18.89 -6.57
CA ILE A 478 -16.43 17.89 -5.83
C ILE A 478 -16.61 18.08 -4.32
N ARG A 479 -16.45 19.31 -3.82
CA ARG A 479 -16.60 19.66 -2.40
C ARG A 479 -18.01 19.32 -1.88
N LYS A 480 -19.04 19.64 -2.67
CA LYS A 480 -20.43 19.33 -2.34
C LYS A 480 -20.67 17.83 -2.16
N GLU A 481 -20.19 17.02 -3.09
CA GLU A 481 -20.35 15.56 -3.03
C GLU A 481 -19.48 14.94 -1.92
N LEU A 482 -18.28 15.45 -1.67
CA LEU A 482 -17.44 15.05 -0.52
C LEU A 482 -18.19 15.28 0.80
N THR A 483 -18.75 16.48 0.99
CA THR A 483 -19.51 16.83 2.20
C THR A 483 -20.75 15.95 2.35
N LYS A 484 -21.48 15.69 1.26
CA LYS A 484 -22.63 14.78 1.25
C LYS A 484 -22.27 13.34 1.63
N GLN A 485 -21.04 12.89 1.30
CA GLN A 485 -20.49 11.59 1.69
C GLN A 485 -19.68 11.67 3.02
N ASN A 486 -20.03 12.62 3.89
CA ASN A 486 -19.50 12.79 5.25
C ASN A 486 -17.97 13.02 5.34
N VAL A 487 -17.33 13.53 4.28
CA VAL A 487 -15.93 13.98 4.36
C VAL A 487 -15.87 15.29 5.12
N TYR A 488 -14.99 15.37 6.12
CA TYR A 488 -14.79 16.59 6.89
C TYR A 488 -13.88 17.55 6.13
N LEU A 489 -14.39 18.73 5.78
CA LEU A 489 -13.65 19.86 5.18
C LEU A 489 -14.00 21.16 5.94
N ILE A 490 -13.10 22.13 5.93
CA ILE A 490 -13.28 23.45 6.56
C ILE A 490 -13.41 24.56 5.50
#